data_d0e7dd96e6ce552263b4cca15a666911
#
_entry.id   d0e7dd96e6ce552263b4cca15a666911
#
_cell.length_a   1.000
_cell.length_b   1.000
_cell.length_c   1.000
_cell.angle_alpha   90.00
_cell.angle_beta   90.00
_cell.angle_gamma   90.00
#
_symmetry.space_group_name_H-M   'P 1'
#
loop_
_entity.id
_entity.type
_entity.pdbx_description
1 polymer ?
#
loop_
_entity_poly.entity_id
_entity_poly.type
_entity_poly.pdbx_seq_one_letter_code
_entity_poly.pdbx_strand_id
1 'polypeptide(L)'
;RLSLVGSEMCIRDSSFNDIFDLQSENEYAKEIINSWANADWFLSKPKVEAEIELTVYKVSGETNTDDFSPAKEAWSRPDIPLHAQAFLKWSENISDPLSKLTELKKDGSKLAFVGDVVGTGSSRKSAVNSMLWHMGDEIPFVPAKKTGGFCLGNKIAPIFYNTLQDSGAFPVELDVDALEHGRKIILKPYDGQILDATSKEIITTFDLKSEVIFDEVRAGGRI
;
A
#
# COMPACT_ATOMS: atom_id res chain seq x y z
N ARG A 1 17.26 5.07 -38.45
CA ARG A 1 16.63 4.25 -37.41
C ARG A 1 17.04 4.80 -36.06
N LEU A 2 16.22 5.64 -35.51
CA LEU A 2 16.28 5.95 -34.07
C LEU A 2 15.79 4.66 -33.39
N SER A 3 16.67 4.00 -32.64
CA SER A 3 16.24 2.89 -31.79
C SER A 3 15.32 3.48 -30.70
N LEU A 4 14.34 2.71 -30.22
CA LEU A 4 13.48 3.13 -29.12
C LEU A 4 14.32 3.61 -27.91
N VAL A 5 15.48 2.98 -27.66
CA VAL A 5 16.43 3.37 -26.61
C VAL A 5 17.01 4.76 -26.87
N GLY A 6 17.31 5.10 -28.12
CA GLY A 6 17.79 6.45 -28.46
C GLY A 6 16.72 7.52 -28.30
N SER A 7 15.46 7.21 -28.59
CA SER A 7 14.35 8.16 -28.38
C SER A 7 14.04 8.36 -26.88
N GLU A 8 14.14 7.32 -26.07
CA GLU A 8 14.00 7.46 -24.62
C GLU A 8 15.14 8.26 -23.98
N MET A 9 16.39 8.08 -24.43
CA MET A 9 17.50 8.90 -24.00
C MET A 9 17.33 10.36 -24.46
N CYS A 10 16.88 10.59 -25.68
CA CYS A 10 16.59 11.95 -26.17
C CYS A 10 15.48 12.62 -25.36
N ILE A 11 14.46 11.87 -24.92
CA ILE A 11 13.41 12.41 -24.04
C ILE A 11 13.95 12.75 -22.65
N ARG A 12 14.88 11.96 -22.13
CA ARG A 12 15.54 12.24 -20.84
C ARG A 12 16.52 13.41 -20.91
N ASP A 13 17.22 13.55 -22.04
CA ASP A 13 18.19 14.61 -22.27
C ASP A 13 17.55 15.88 -22.84
N SER A 14 16.33 15.79 -23.36
CA SER A 14 15.52 16.97 -23.68
C SER A 14 15.31 17.74 -22.39
N SER A 15 15.89 18.91 -22.29
CA SER A 15 15.69 19.73 -21.11
C SER A 15 14.19 20.01 -20.96
N PHE A 16 13.69 20.10 -19.72
CA PHE A 16 12.33 20.57 -19.50
C PHE A 16 12.05 21.90 -20.22
N ASN A 17 13.09 22.69 -20.48
CA ASN A 17 13.02 23.92 -21.25
C ASN A 17 12.55 23.68 -22.69
N ASP A 18 13.02 22.63 -23.37
CA ASP A 18 12.58 22.33 -24.75
C ASP A 18 11.10 21.94 -24.79
N ILE A 19 10.65 21.18 -23.79
CA ILE A 19 9.23 20.83 -23.64
C ILE A 19 8.41 22.07 -23.26
N PHE A 20 8.98 22.95 -22.45
CA PHE A 20 8.38 24.22 -22.03
C PHE A 20 8.19 25.17 -23.20
N ASP A 21 9.17 25.27 -24.09
CA ASP A 21 9.10 26.09 -25.31
C ASP A 21 8.03 25.58 -26.28
N LEU A 22 7.90 24.26 -26.43
CA LEU A 22 6.85 23.63 -27.23
C LEU A 22 5.43 23.86 -26.68
N GLN A 23 5.31 24.07 -25.37
CA GLN A 23 4.03 24.28 -24.66
C GLN A 23 3.78 25.78 -24.36
N SER A 24 4.57 26.69 -24.92
CA SER A 24 4.61 28.12 -24.54
C SER A 24 3.28 28.86 -24.67
N GLU A 25 2.34 28.36 -25.46
CA GLU A 25 1.02 28.97 -25.68
C GLU A 25 -0.07 28.44 -24.73
N ASN A 26 0.19 27.39 -23.95
CA ASN A 26 -0.79 26.76 -23.06
C ASN A 26 -0.38 26.89 -21.58
N GLU A 27 -1.00 27.81 -20.86
CA GLU A 27 -0.69 28.07 -19.45
C GLU A 27 -0.93 26.84 -18.56
N TYR A 28 -1.96 26.02 -18.81
CA TYR A 28 -2.23 24.82 -18.06
C TYR A 28 -1.13 23.76 -18.24
N ALA A 29 -0.62 23.61 -19.46
CA ALA A 29 0.50 22.72 -19.73
C ALA A 29 1.78 23.21 -19.05
N LYS A 30 2.02 24.52 -19.00
CA LYS A 30 3.14 25.12 -18.25
C LYS A 30 3.06 24.81 -16.75
N GLU A 31 1.90 24.96 -16.14
CA GLU A 31 1.71 24.64 -14.71
C GLU A 31 2.04 23.20 -14.42
N ILE A 32 1.57 22.25 -15.24
CA ILE A 32 1.87 20.82 -15.07
C ILE A 32 3.36 20.55 -15.19
N ILE A 33 4.01 21.08 -16.23
CA ILE A 33 5.45 20.89 -16.47
C ILE A 33 6.27 21.51 -15.34
N ASN A 34 5.91 22.69 -14.87
CA ASN A 34 6.54 23.32 -13.72
C ASN A 34 6.39 22.50 -12.45
N SER A 35 5.19 21.99 -12.19
CA SER A 35 4.93 21.11 -11.04
C SER A 35 5.80 19.85 -11.09
N TRP A 36 6.00 19.27 -12.25
CA TRP A 36 6.89 18.14 -12.44
C TRP A 36 8.36 18.49 -12.25
N ALA A 37 8.81 19.58 -12.86
CA ALA A 37 10.19 20.04 -12.79
C ALA A 37 10.63 20.37 -11.34
N ASN A 38 9.72 20.93 -10.56
CA ASN A 38 9.95 21.33 -9.16
C ASN A 38 9.50 20.25 -8.14
N ALA A 39 9.00 19.13 -8.60
CA ALA A 39 8.40 18.08 -7.76
C ALA A 39 7.25 18.58 -6.86
N ASP A 40 6.54 19.62 -7.27
CA ASP A 40 5.44 20.21 -6.49
C ASP A 40 4.31 19.20 -6.23
N TRP A 41 4.06 18.31 -7.21
CA TRP A 41 3.10 17.21 -7.09
C TRP A 41 3.41 16.28 -5.91
N PHE A 42 4.69 16.15 -5.56
CA PHE A 42 5.15 15.34 -4.42
C PHE A 42 5.25 16.20 -3.14
N LEU A 43 5.86 17.38 -3.24
CA LEU A 43 6.11 18.27 -2.10
C LEU A 43 4.80 18.78 -1.48
N SER A 44 3.75 18.95 -2.28
CA SER A 44 2.42 19.34 -1.81
C SER A 44 1.66 18.25 -1.04
N LYS A 45 2.06 16.97 -1.19
CA LYS A 45 1.43 15.88 -0.45
C LYS A 45 1.82 15.91 1.03
N PRO A 46 0.90 15.58 1.94
CA PRO A 46 1.21 15.53 3.36
C PRO A 46 2.28 14.45 3.63
N LYS A 47 3.08 14.68 4.64
CA LYS A 47 3.97 13.64 5.19
C LYS A 47 3.15 12.54 5.85
N VAL A 48 3.75 11.36 5.99
CA VAL A 48 3.16 10.29 6.80
C VAL A 48 2.92 10.81 8.22
N GLU A 49 1.77 10.51 8.79
CA GLU A 49 1.41 10.94 10.14
C GLU A 49 2.35 10.31 11.18
N ALA A 50 2.68 11.08 12.24
CA ALA A 50 3.55 10.59 13.30
C ALA A 50 2.87 9.53 14.20
N GLU A 51 1.55 9.60 14.32
CA GLU A 51 0.72 8.63 15.04
C GLU A 51 -0.48 8.25 14.18
N ILE A 52 -0.65 6.96 13.93
CA ILE A 52 -1.72 6.44 13.08
C ILE A 52 -2.52 5.42 13.88
N GLU A 53 -3.78 5.73 14.14
CA GLU A 53 -4.69 4.79 14.80
C GLU A 53 -5.19 3.75 13.80
N LEU A 54 -5.03 2.48 14.16
CA LEU A 54 -5.37 1.33 13.33
C LEU A 54 -6.14 0.30 14.13
N THR A 55 -7.05 -0.40 13.47
CA THR A 55 -7.70 -1.59 14.01
C THR A 55 -7.10 -2.84 13.36
N VAL A 56 -6.70 -3.78 14.17
CA VAL A 56 -6.03 -5.01 13.75
C VAL A 56 -7.01 -5.96 13.05
N TYR A 57 -6.72 -6.33 11.81
CA TYR A 57 -7.35 -7.45 11.12
C TYR A 57 -6.35 -8.60 11.05
N LYS A 58 -6.40 -9.50 12.04
CA LYS A 58 -5.43 -10.60 12.18
C LYS A 58 -5.89 -11.88 11.49
N VAL A 59 -4.94 -12.48 10.75
CA VAL A 59 -5.04 -13.83 10.19
C VAL A 59 -3.82 -14.60 10.67
N SER A 60 -4.02 -15.58 11.55
CA SER A 60 -2.92 -16.38 12.11
C SER A 60 -2.41 -17.41 11.11
N GLY A 61 -1.16 -17.84 11.29
CA GLY A 61 -0.50 -18.80 10.43
C GLY A 61 0.06 -18.20 9.14
N GLU A 62 0.27 -19.02 8.13
CA GLU A 62 0.74 -18.59 6.83
C GLU A 62 -0.44 -18.09 5.98
N THR A 63 -0.30 -16.89 5.43
CA THR A 63 -1.21 -16.34 4.43
C THR A 63 -0.45 -16.15 3.13
N ASN A 64 -0.74 -16.98 2.14
CA ASN A 64 -0.08 -16.88 0.85
C ASN A 64 -0.83 -15.94 -0.12
N THR A 65 -0.21 -15.62 -1.24
CA THR A 65 -0.81 -14.71 -2.23
C THR A 65 -2.08 -15.26 -2.88
N ASP A 66 -2.28 -16.58 -2.91
CA ASP A 66 -3.51 -17.19 -3.43
C ASP A 66 -4.66 -17.14 -2.39
N ASP A 67 -4.38 -16.92 -1.11
CA ASP A 67 -5.42 -16.60 -0.12
C ASP A 67 -6.00 -15.20 -0.41
N PHE A 68 -5.16 -14.23 -0.74
CA PHE A 68 -5.61 -12.88 -1.11
C PHE A 68 -6.22 -12.80 -2.51
N SER A 69 -5.69 -13.61 -3.44
CA SER A 69 -6.05 -13.59 -4.86
C SER A 69 -6.12 -15.01 -5.42
N PRO A 70 -7.21 -15.73 -5.12
CA PRO A 70 -7.34 -17.14 -5.47
C PRO A 70 -7.21 -17.42 -6.97
N ALA A 71 -6.42 -18.46 -7.32
CA ALA A 71 -6.25 -18.89 -8.71
C ALA A 71 -7.57 -19.31 -9.35
N LYS A 72 -8.52 -19.84 -8.56
CA LYS A 72 -9.87 -20.21 -9.01
C LYS A 72 -10.68 -19.02 -9.52
N GLU A 73 -10.35 -17.81 -9.06
CA GLU A 73 -11.00 -16.55 -9.43
C GLU A 73 -10.10 -15.68 -10.32
N ALA A 74 -9.07 -16.26 -10.96
CA ALA A 74 -8.09 -15.51 -11.75
C ALA A 74 -8.70 -14.71 -12.92
N TRP A 75 -9.84 -15.15 -13.43
CA TRP A 75 -10.58 -14.48 -14.49
C TRP A 75 -11.07 -13.07 -14.09
N SER A 76 -11.31 -12.84 -12.81
CA SER A 76 -11.77 -11.54 -12.27
C SER A 76 -10.63 -10.57 -11.93
N ARG A 77 -9.35 -10.99 -11.98
CA ARG A 77 -8.19 -10.17 -11.62
C ARG A 77 -8.08 -8.81 -12.32
N PRO A 78 -8.50 -8.65 -13.60
CA PRO A 78 -8.50 -7.34 -14.24
C PRO A 78 -9.46 -6.33 -13.60
N ASP A 79 -10.52 -6.81 -12.95
CA ASP A 79 -11.48 -6.00 -12.20
C ASP A 79 -11.18 -6.11 -10.70
N ILE A 80 -10.40 -5.17 -10.15
CA ILE A 80 -9.96 -5.21 -8.75
C ILE A 80 -11.14 -5.27 -7.78
N PRO A 81 -12.19 -4.43 -7.90
CA PRO A 81 -13.36 -4.48 -7.03
C PRO A 81 -14.04 -5.85 -7.01
N LEU A 82 -14.19 -6.45 -8.19
CA LEU A 82 -14.82 -7.77 -8.32
C LEU A 82 -13.93 -8.85 -7.74
N HIS A 83 -12.63 -8.83 -8.06
CA HIS A 83 -11.69 -9.84 -7.59
C HIS A 83 -11.50 -9.80 -6.07
N ALA A 84 -11.54 -8.63 -5.47
CA ALA A 84 -11.44 -8.44 -4.02
C ALA A 84 -12.60 -9.11 -3.23
N GLN A 85 -13.72 -9.45 -3.88
CA GLN A 85 -14.77 -10.25 -3.23
C GLN A 85 -14.33 -11.69 -2.92
N ALA A 86 -13.23 -12.14 -3.52
CA ALA A 86 -12.64 -13.44 -3.25
C ALA A 86 -11.53 -13.41 -2.17
N PHE A 87 -11.26 -12.24 -1.58
CA PHE A 87 -10.24 -12.03 -0.55
C PHE A 87 -10.45 -12.99 0.63
N LEU A 88 -9.45 -13.83 0.90
CA LEU A 88 -9.42 -14.85 1.96
C LEU A 88 -10.58 -15.86 1.94
N LYS A 89 -11.37 -15.90 0.87
CA LYS A 89 -12.57 -16.75 0.74
C LYS A 89 -12.28 -18.25 0.94
N TRP A 90 -11.10 -18.68 0.55
CA TRP A 90 -10.66 -20.07 0.58
C TRP A 90 -9.60 -20.35 1.66
N SER A 91 -9.27 -19.36 2.47
CA SER A 91 -8.30 -19.52 3.56
C SER A 91 -8.89 -20.35 4.70
N GLU A 92 -8.12 -21.33 5.15
CA GLU A 92 -8.50 -22.13 6.32
C GLU A 92 -8.24 -21.39 7.64
N ASN A 93 -7.46 -20.30 7.59
CA ASN A 93 -7.00 -19.56 8.76
C ASN A 93 -8.03 -18.55 9.30
N ILE A 94 -9.10 -18.27 8.54
CA ILE A 94 -10.12 -17.30 8.94
C ILE A 94 -11.49 -17.71 8.38
N SER A 95 -12.50 -17.70 9.22
CA SER A 95 -13.89 -17.88 8.82
C SER A 95 -14.54 -16.52 8.52
N ASP A 96 -15.37 -16.44 7.47
CA ASP A 96 -16.15 -15.27 7.09
C ASP A 96 -15.35 -13.95 7.02
N PRO A 97 -14.30 -13.91 6.21
CA PRO A 97 -13.33 -12.80 6.20
C PRO A 97 -13.94 -11.44 5.86
N LEU A 98 -14.88 -11.39 4.92
CA LEU A 98 -15.48 -10.12 4.48
C LEU A 98 -16.47 -9.55 5.50
N SER A 99 -17.21 -10.39 6.22
CA SER A 99 -18.09 -9.93 7.29
C SER A 99 -17.26 -9.35 8.44
N LYS A 100 -16.15 -10.00 8.83
CA LYS A 100 -15.23 -9.47 9.82
C LYS A 100 -14.61 -8.14 9.43
N LEU A 101 -14.21 -7.99 8.15
CA LEU A 101 -13.75 -6.70 7.60
C LEU A 101 -14.82 -5.63 7.74
N THR A 102 -16.05 -5.95 7.34
CA THR A 102 -17.17 -5.02 7.38
C THR A 102 -17.49 -4.61 8.82
N GLU A 103 -17.40 -5.55 9.76
CA GLU A 103 -17.62 -5.28 11.17
C GLU A 103 -16.60 -4.30 11.74
N LEU A 104 -15.31 -4.53 11.50
CA LEU A 104 -14.25 -3.65 11.99
C LEU A 104 -14.27 -2.26 11.37
N LYS A 105 -14.92 -2.08 10.22
CA LYS A 105 -15.05 -0.78 9.54
C LYS A 105 -16.26 0.03 9.97
N LYS A 106 -17.17 -0.51 10.77
CA LYS A 106 -18.42 0.18 11.13
C LYS A 106 -18.22 1.53 11.80
N ASP A 107 -17.13 1.71 12.53
CA ASP A 107 -16.77 2.93 13.21
C ASP A 107 -15.86 3.87 12.39
N GLY A 108 -15.61 3.54 11.12
CA GLY A 108 -14.73 4.31 10.24
C GLY A 108 -13.24 4.08 10.47
N SER A 109 -12.85 3.08 11.27
CA SER A 109 -11.46 2.77 11.57
C SER A 109 -10.66 2.37 10.33
N LYS A 110 -9.43 2.86 10.25
CA LYS A 110 -8.42 2.33 9.33
C LYS A 110 -7.98 0.95 9.81
N LEU A 111 -7.83 0.00 8.88
CA LEU A 111 -7.43 -1.37 9.20
C LEU A 111 -5.96 -1.60 8.88
N ALA A 112 -5.30 -2.40 9.72
CA ALA A 112 -4.03 -3.03 9.40
C ALA A 112 -4.23 -4.55 9.20
N PHE A 113 -3.74 -5.08 8.08
CA PHE A 113 -3.59 -6.52 7.93
C PHE A 113 -2.46 -7.00 8.85
N VAL A 114 -2.71 -8.01 9.64
CA VAL A 114 -1.73 -8.58 10.59
C VAL A 114 -1.66 -10.08 10.39
N GLY A 115 -0.46 -10.64 10.19
CA GLY A 115 -0.28 -12.07 9.99
C GLY A 115 1.09 -12.57 10.41
N ASP A 116 1.20 -13.87 10.69
CA ASP A 116 2.48 -14.45 11.14
C ASP A 116 3.47 -14.55 9.97
N VAL A 117 3.09 -15.20 8.88
CA VAL A 117 3.87 -15.26 7.63
C VAL A 117 2.98 -14.81 6.49
N VAL A 118 3.37 -13.73 5.80
CA VAL A 118 2.48 -13.05 4.84
C VAL A 118 3.10 -13.01 3.45
N GLY A 119 2.28 -13.31 2.45
CA GLY A 119 2.58 -13.02 1.04
C GLY A 119 3.51 -14.01 0.36
N THR A 120 3.61 -15.24 0.84
CA THR A 120 4.26 -16.34 0.11
C THR A 120 3.50 -16.64 -1.18
N GLY A 121 4.18 -17.16 -2.21
CA GLY A 121 3.55 -17.47 -3.50
C GLY A 121 3.81 -16.44 -4.60
N SER A 122 3.08 -16.54 -5.72
CA SER A 122 3.42 -15.82 -6.96
C SER A 122 2.42 -14.76 -7.42
N SER A 123 1.18 -14.78 -6.96
CA SER A 123 0.09 -13.88 -7.40
C SER A 123 0.13 -12.49 -6.74
N ARG A 124 1.30 -11.91 -6.58
CA ARG A 124 1.59 -10.76 -5.71
C ARG A 124 0.81 -9.50 -6.02
N LYS A 125 0.80 -9.03 -7.29
CA LYS A 125 0.12 -7.78 -7.66
C LYS A 125 -1.37 -7.84 -7.39
N SER A 126 -2.03 -8.92 -7.80
CA SER A 126 -3.46 -9.10 -7.55
C SER A 126 -3.77 -9.30 -6.07
N ALA A 127 -2.89 -9.97 -5.32
CA ALA A 127 -2.99 -10.12 -3.88
C ALA A 127 -2.93 -8.77 -3.15
N VAL A 128 -1.94 -7.93 -3.48
CA VAL A 128 -1.84 -6.57 -2.93
C VAL A 128 -3.06 -5.74 -3.30
N ASN A 129 -3.49 -5.76 -4.57
CA ASN A 129 -4.68 -5.03 -5.00
C ASN A 129 -5.94 -5.44 -4.22
N SER A 130 -6.13 -6.76 -3.97
CA SER A 130 -7.26 -7.25 -3.18
C SER A 130 -7.18 -6.79 -1.72
N MET A 131 -6.01 -6.85 -1.10
CA MET A 131 -5.80 -6.35 0.26
C MET A 131 -6.07 -4.84 0.33
N LEU A 132 -5.48 -4.05 -0.57
CA LEU A 132 -5.66 -2.60 -0.58
C LEU A 132 -7.08 -2.18 -0.93
N TRP A 133 -7.81 -2.95 -1.74
CA TRP A 133 -9.23 -2.67 -1.97
C TRP A 133 -10.02 -2.63 -0.67
N HIS A 134 -9.69 -3.49 0.27
CA HIS A 134 -10.33 -3.54 1.57
C HIS A 134 -9.73 -2.60 2.62
N MET A 135 -8.43 -2.29 2.56
CA MET A 135 -7.70 -1.62 3.65
C MET A 135 -6.97 -0.35 3.23
N GLY A 136 -6.94 -0.05 1.94
CA GLY A 136 -6.29 1.14 1.40
C GLY A 136 -7.21 2.35 1.28
N ASP A 137 -6.60 3.47 0.97
CA ASP A 137 -7.24 4.75 0.72
C ASP A 137 -7.58 4.90 -0.78
N GLU A 138 -8.58 5.71 -1.09
CA GLU A 138 -8.98 5.99 -2.46
C GLU A 138 -7.95 6.86 -3.18
N ILE A 139 -7.75 6.59 -4.47
CA ILE A 139 -6.91 7.41 -5.34
C ILE A 139 -7.85 8.37 -6.09
N PRO A 140 -7.65 9.69 -5.99
CA PRO A 140 -8.48 10.65 -6.71
C PRO A 140 -8.55 10.32 -8.21
N PHE A 141 -9.77 10.28 -8.74
CA PHE A 141 -10.08 9.97 -10.14
C PHE A 141 -9.74 8.54 -10.62
N VAL A 142 -9.38 7.62 -9.70
CA VAL A 142 -9.10 6.21 -10.03
C VAL A 142 -10.02 5.28 -9.21
N PRO A 143 -11.27 5.08 -9.62
CA PRO A 143 -12.29 4.42 -8.81
C PRO A 143 -12.08 2.92 -8.59
N ALA A 144 -11.30 2.27 -9.45
CA ALA A 144 -11.11 0.82 -9.42
C ALA A 144 -9.81 0.37 -8.74
N LYS A 145 -9.06 1.29 -8.11
CA LYS A 145 -7.79 0.97 -7.44
C LYS A 145 -7.66 1.80 -6.17
N LYS A 146 -6.98 1.24 -5.16
CA LYS A 146 -6.63 1.94 -3.93
C LYS A 146 -5.13 1.89 -3.69
N THR A 147 -4.63 2.78 -2.85
CA THR A 147 -3.24 2.89 -2.42
C THR A 147 -3.16 2.96 -0.90
N GLY A 148 -1.97 3.04 -0.34
CA GLY A 148 -1.80 3.09 1.12
C GLY A 148 -2.02 1.72 1.78
N GLY A 149 -2.60 1.72 2.98
CA GLY A 149 -2.83 0.50 3.75
C GLY A 149 -1.60 0.03 4.52
N PHE A 150 -1.84 -0.82 5.52
CA PHE A 150 -0.83 -1.27 6.47
C PHE A 150 -0.80 -2.79 6.49
N CYS A 151 0.41 -3.37 6.36
CA CYS A 151 0.63 -4.81 6.45
C CYS A 151 1.72 -5.09 7.50
N LEU A 152 1.33 -5.67 8.62
CA LEU A 152 2.20 -6.00 9.75
C LEU A 152 2.38 -7.52 9.79
N GLY A 153 3.62 -8.00 9.88
CA GLY A 153 3.88 -9.43 9.91
C GLY A 153 5.10 -9.80 10.73
N ASN A 154 5.11 -11.00 11.36
CA ASN A 154 6.36 -11.53 11.90
C ASN A 154 7.35 -11.71 10.75
N LYS A 155 6.84 -12.15 9.61
CA LYS A 155 7.61 -12.25 8.37
C LYS A 155 6.75 -11.92 7.16
N ILE A 156 7.27 -11.08 6.29
CA ILE A 156 6.64 -10.75 5.01
C ILE A 156 7.56 -11.24 3.89
N ALA A 157 7.04 -12.06 2.98
CA ALA A 157 7.83 -12.58 1.87
C ALA A 157 8.47 -11.40 1.08
N PRO A 158 9.78 -11.42 0.80
CA PRO A 158 10.52 -10.25 0.31
C PRO A 158 9.92 -9.62 -0.95
N ILE A 159 9.48 -10.44 -1.90
CA ILE A 159 8.88 -9.92 -3.14
C ILE A 159 7.48 -9.34 -2.88
N PHE A 160 6.73 -9.91 -1.95
CA PHE A 160 5.43 -9.35 -1.54
C PHE A 160 5.62 -8.01 -0.80
N TYR A 161 6.61 -7.93 0.09
CA TYR A 161 7.02 -6.71 0.77
C TYR A 161 7.31 -5.58 -0.25
N ASN A 162 8.13 -5.85 -1.25
CA ASN A 162 8.42 -4.90 -2.32
C ASN A 162 7.16 -4.50 -3.12
N THR A 163 6.26 -5.45 -3.39
CA THR A 163 5.02 -5.16 -4.11
C THR A 163 4.07 -4.27 -3.31
N LEU A 164 4.06 -4.41 -1.98
CA LEU A 164 3.34 -3.50 -1.08
C LEU A 164 3.89 -2.08 -1.19
N GLN A 165 5.22 -1.91 -1.11
CA GLN A 165 5.87 -0.61 -1.28
C GLN A 165 5.58 0.01 -2.66
N ASP A 166 5.66 -0.79 -3.74
CA ASP A 166 5.31 -0.34 -5.09
C ASP A 166 3.87 0.19 -5.19
N SER A 167 2.99 -0.30 -4.34
CA SER A 167 1.57 0.09 -4.28
C SER A 167 1.27 1.18 -3.24
N GLY A 168 2.29 1.77 -2.62
CA GLY A 168 2.16 2.81 -1.61
C GLY A 168 1.66 2.33 -0.25
N ALA A 169 1.65 1.02 -0.01
CA ALA A 169 1.34 0.46 1.31
C ALA A 169 2.55 0.56 2.26
N PHE A 170 2.28 0.45 3.54
CA PHE A 170 3.28 0.48 4.61
C PHE A 170 3.48 -0.92 5.21
N PRO A 171 4.39 -1.75 4.65
CA PRO A 171 4.73 -3.05 5.21
C PRO A 171 5.73 -2.90 6.36
N VAL A 172 5.49 -3.62 7.46
CA VAL A 172 6.40 -3.66 8.62
C VAL A 172 6.56 -5.09 9.11
N GLU A 173 7.81 -5.51 9.33
CA GLU A 173 8.11 -6.77 10.01
C GLU A 173 8.34 -6.48 11.51
N LEU A 174 7.55 -7.12 12.35
CA LEU A 174 7.58 -6.97 13.80
C LEU A 174 6.93 -8.18 14.47
N ASP A 175 7.14 -8.34 15.78
CA ASP A 175 6.42 -9.34 16.57
C ASP A 175 4.92 -8.99 16.64
N VAL A 176 4.08 -9.87 16.07
CA VAL A 176 2.62 -9.69 15.99
C VAL A 176 1.84 -10.51 17.02
N ASP A 177 2.50 -11.25 17.91
CA ASP A 177 1.82 -12.20 18.82
C ASP A 177 0.79 -11.51 19.70
N ALA A 178 1.13 -10.32 20.22
CA ALA A 178 0.23 -9.52 21.05
C ALA A 178 -0.81 -8.70 20.26
N LEU A 179 -0.77 -8.71 18.94
CA LEU A 179 -1.73 -7.99 18.08
C LEU A 179 -2.94 -8.87 17.80
N GLU A 180 -3.95 -8.80 18.66
CA GLU A 180 -5.18 -9.59 18.55
C GLU A 180 -6.16 -8.95 17.52
N HIS A 181 -7.00 -9.79 16.91
CA HIS A 181 -8.03 -9.34 15.98
C HIS A 181 -9.01 -8.36 16.66
N GLY A 182 -9.25 -7.22 16.03
CA GLY A 182 -10.11 -6.15 16.54
C GLY A 182 -9.45 -5.21 17.56
N ARG A 183 -8.22 -5.49 17.99
CA ARG A 183 -7.48 -4.58 18.88
C ARG A 183 -7.19 -3.26 18.19
N LYS A 184 -7.42 -2.14 18.89
CA LYS A 184 -7.05 -0.80 18.44
C LYS A 184 -5.63 -0.50 18.88
N ILE A 185 -4.80 -0.08 17.94
CA ILE A 185 -3.38 0.22 18.13
C ILE A 185 -3.03 1.58 17.57
N ILE A 186 -1.92 2.13 18.03
CA ILE A 186 -1.30 3.33 17.44
C ILE A 186 0.05 2.91 16.87
N LEU A 187 0.18 3.06 15.57
CA LEU A 187 1.45 2.93 14.87
C LEU A 187 2.19 4.27 14.91
N LYS A 188 3.41 4.27 15.45
CA LYS A 188 4.35 5.39 15.42
C LYS A 188 5.48 5.08 14.42
N PRO A 189 5.32 5.42 13.16
CA PRO A 189 6.23 4.94 12.12
C PRO A 189 7.64 5.51 12.25
N TYR A 190 7.80 6.74 12.75
CA TYR A 190 9.12 7.37 12.94
C TYR A 190 9.85 6.88 14.20
N ASP A 191 9.10 6.46 15.22
CA ASP A 191 9.65 5.95 16.48
C ASP A 191 9.86 4.43 16.44
N GLY A 192 9.35 3.74 15.40
CA GLY A 192 9.40 2.28 15.30
C GLY A 192 8.62 1.58 16.41
N GLN A 193 7.44 2.09 16.77
CA GLN A 193 6.66 1.60 17.92
C GLN A 193 5.21 1.31 17.55
N ILE A 194 4.66 0.29 18.17
CA ILE A 194 3.22 0.01 18.22
C ILE A 194 2.76 0.14 19.67
N LEU A 195 1.76 0.99 19.89
CA LEU A 195 1.17 1.20 21.22
C LEU A 195 -0.28 0.69 21.25
N ASP A 196 -0.74 0.33 22.43
CA ASP A 196 -2.16 0.14 22.69
C ASP A 196 -2.90 1.48 22.59
N ALA A 197 -4.00 1.54 21.84
CA ALA A 197 -4.73 2.79 21.63
C ALA A 197 -5.33 3.34 22.92
N THR A 198 -5.64 2.49 23.90
CA THR A 198 -6.29 2.88 25.18
C THR A 198 -5.27 3.21 26.25
N SER A 199 -4.36 2.25 26.56
CA SER A 199 -3.38 2.41 27.65
C SER A 199 -2.19 3.28 27.27
N LYS A 200 -1.93 3.44 25.96
CA LYS A 200 -0.73 4.08 25.39
C LYS A 200 0.59 3.37 25.73
N GLU A 201 0.51 2.16 26.26
CA GLU A 201 1.69 1.34 26.53
C GLU A 201 2.24 0.75 25.22
N ILE A 202 3.56 0.61 25.15
CA ILE A 202 4.24 -0.01 24.01
C ILE A 202 3.93 -1.51 24.01
N ILE A 203 3.34 -1.99 22.93
CA ILE A 203 3.07 -3.41 22.71
C ILE A 203 4.31 -4.10 22.13
N THR A 204 4.88 -3.49 21.08
CA THR A 204 6.05 -4.02 20.36
C THR A 204 6.77 -2.89 19.63
N THR A 205 8.01 -3.17 19.22
CA THR A 205 8.84 -2.23 18.45
C THR A 205 9.29 -2.87 17.14
N PHE A 206 9.71 -2.05 16.19
CA PHE A 206 10.22 -2.49 14.90
C PHE A 206 11.28 -1.55 14.35
N ASP A 207 12.11 -2.06 13.46
CA ASP A 207 13.04 -1.28 12.68
C ASP A 207 12.63 -1.25 11.21
N LEU A 208 12.63 -0.08 10.61
CA LEU A 208 12.38 0.07 9.18
C LEU A 208 13.60 -0.37 8.38
N LYS A 209 13.40 -1.12 7.31
CA LYS A 209 14.48 -1.50 6.39
C LYS A 209 15.13 -0.29 5.70
N SER A 210 14.37 0.77 5.50
CA SER A 210 14.81 2.02 4.91
C SER A 210 13.81 3.14 5.21
N GLU A 211 14.29 4.34 5.50
CA GLU A 211 13.45 5.53 5.67
C GLU A 211 12.83 6.03 4.34
N VAL A 212 13.32 5.55 3.20
CA VAL A 212 12.74 5.86 1.87
C VAL A 212 11.26 5.46 1.78
N ILE A 213 10.83 4.49 2.60
CA ILE A 213 9.43 4.07 2.66
C ILE A 213 8.47 5.25 2.95
N PHE A 214 8.88 6.26 3.70
CA PHE A 214 8.04 7.43 3.95
C PHE A 214 7.76 8.23 2.68
N ASP A 215 8.77 8.36 1.82
CA ASP A 215 8.62 9.04 0.54
C ASP A 215 7.83 8.17 -0.45
N GLU A 216 8.02 6.86 -0.44
CA GLU A 216 7.25 5.92 -1.27
C GLU A 216 5.75 5.96 -0.91
N VAL A 217 5.41 5.89 0.38
CA VAL A 217 4.03 6.00 0.86
C VAL A 217 3.44 7.36 0.52
N ARG A 218 4.19 8.45 0.76
CA ARG A 218 3.81 9.81 0.41
C ARG A 218 3.55 9.97 -1.09
N ALA A 219 4.37 9.35 -1.94
CA ALA A 219 4.17 9.35 -3.39
C ALA A 219 2.92 8.57 -3.82
N GLY A 220 2.51 7.58 -3.05
CA GLY A 220 1.45 6.63 -3.39
C GLY A 220 1.98 5.38 -4.08
N GLY A 221 3.28 5.08 -3.88
CA GLY A 221 4.03 3.96 -4.43
C GLY A 221 5.28 4.41 -5.18
N ARG A 222 6.13 3.43 -5.57
CA ARG A 222 7.39 3.68 -6.28
C ARG A 222 7.22 3.99 -7.77
N ILE A 223 6.03 3.80 -8.34
CA ILE A 223 5.74 3.96 -9.78
C ILE A 223 4.53 4.85 -9.96
#